data_139b86135942449fff48304610974a2e
#
_entry.id   139b86135942449fff48304610974a2e
#
_cell.length_a   1.000
_cell.length_b   1.000
_cell.length_c   1.000
_cell.angle_alpha   90.00
_cell.angle_beta   90.00
_cell.angle_gamma   90.00
#
_symmetry.space_group_name_H-M   'P 1'
#
loop_
_entity.id
_entity.type
_entity.pdbx_description
1 polymer ?
#
loop_
_entity_poly.entity_id
_entity_poly.type
_entity_poly.pdbx_seq_one_letter_code
_entity_poly.pdbx_strand_id
1 'polypeptide(L)'
;VRSRGLGDVYKRQILPGGESTTMGKLLKELDIFDTLQKKIADGLPVYGTCAGMILLANNLSNDKNVYFGTMDITVKRNAYGRQLGSFETVSDVKGIGEVPMVFIRAPYIESVGEGVDVLATVNGNIVAARQDNQLATSFHPELTDDTSVHQYFLDMIK
;
A
#
# COMPACT_ATOMS: atom_id res chain seq x y z
N VAL A 1 -21.57 -1.68 9.23
CA VAL A 1 -21.42 -1.96 9.61
C VAL A 1 -21.37 -2.15 10.70
N ARG A 2 -21.35 -2.38 11.30
CA ARG A 2 -21.54 -2.50 12.09
C ARG A 2 -20.95 -2.47 13.20
N SER A 3 -21.15 -2.13 13.83
CA SER A 3 -20.56 -1.80 14.99
C SER A 3 -20.35 -2.92 15.88
N ARG A 4 -21.12 -4.00 15.73
CA ARG A 4 -20.94 -5.04 16.58
C ARG A 4 -19.63 -5.59 16.35
N GLY A 5 -18.84 -5.81 17.27
CA GLY A 5 -17.60 -6.47 17.11
C GLY A 5 -16.61 -5.67 16.27
N LEU A 6 -16.34 -4.44 16.63
CA LEU A 6 -15.30 -3.70 15.93
C LEU A 6 -14.01 -4.49 15.85
N GLY A 7 -13.68 -5.26 16.89
CA GLY A 7 -12.52 -6.12 16.86
C GLY A 7 -12.65 -7.23 15.83
N ASP A 8 -13.86 -7.69 15.57
CA ASP A 8 -14.10 -8.70 14.55
C ASP A 8 -14.15 -8.10 13.15
N VAL A 9 -14.67 -6.88 13.04
CA VAL A 9 -14.76 -6.19 11.75
C VAL A 9 -13.37 -5.89 11.21
N TYR A 10 -12.47 -5.45 12.07
CA TYR A 10 -11.12 -5.06 11.66
C TYR A 10 -10.13 -6.21 11.82
N LYS A 11 -10.41 -7.35 11.22
CA LYS A 11 -9.47 -8.47 11.22
C LYS A 11 -8.35 -8.30 10.19
N ARG A 12 -8.64 -7.59 9.14
CA ARG A 12 -7.68 -7.22 8.08
C ARG A 12 -8.24 -6.06 7.29
N GLN A 13 -7.38 -5.33 6.63
CA GLN A 13 -7.81 -4.14 5.91
C GLN A 13 -7.09 -4.04 4.58
N ILE A 14 -7.82 -3.68 3.55
CA ILE A 14 -7.26 -3.30 2.26
C ILE A 14 -7.52 -1.81 2.07
N LEU A 15 -6.45 -1.07 1.77
CA LEU A 15 -6.53 0.34 1.42
C LEU A 15 -6.35 0.43 -0.09
N PRO A 16 -7.44 0.65 -0.83
CA PRO A 16 -7.40 0.57 -2.29
C PRO A 16 -6.70 1.76 -2.92
N GLY A 17 -6.51 1.67 -4.23
CA GLY A 17 -6.08 2.80 -5.02
C GLY A 17 -7.13 3.88 -5.05
N GLY A 18 -6.74 5.06 -5.50
CA GLY A 18 -7.61 6.22 -5.55
C GLY A 18 -6.76 7.48 -5.44
N GLU A 19 -7.31 8.50 -4.79
CA GLU A 19 -6.58 9.73 -4.55
C GLU A 19 -6.33 9.88 -3.06
N SER A 20 -5.06 9.89 -2.66
CA SER A 20 -4.68 9.78 -1.25
C SER A 20 -5.17 10.94 -0.39
N THR A 21 -5.18 12.15 -0.92
CA THR A 21 -5.65 13.32 -0.17
C THR A 21 -7.14 13.20 0.13
N THR A 22 -7.92 12.79 -0.86
CA THR A 22 -9.36 12.57 -0.71
C THR A 22 -9.64 11.43 0.27
N MET A 23 -8.90 10.34 0.15
CA MET A 23 -9.05 9.19 1.04
C MET A 23 -8.75 9.57 2.48
N GLY A 24 -7.65 10.29 2.72
CA GLY A 24 -7.30 10.75 4.06
C GLY A 24 -8.37 11.67 4.64
N LYS A 25 -8.89 12.57 3.83
CA LYS A 25 -9.95 13.48 4.26
C LYS A 25 -11.23 12.73 4.62
N LEU A 26 -11.63 11.79 3.78
CA LEU A 26 -12.84 11.00 4.03
C LEU A 26 -12.72 10.18 5.31
N LEU A 27 -11.56 9.58 5.56
CA LEU A 27 -11.35 8.81 6.79
C LEU A 27 -11.50 9.68 8.02
N LYS A 28 -11.06 10.92 7.96
CA LYS A 28 -11.21 11.87 9.07
C LYS A 28 -12.65 12.33 9.21
N GLU A 29 -13.33 12.60 8.11
CA GLU A 29 -14.75 13.02 8.12
C GLU A 29 -15.66 11.92 8.65
N LEU A 30 -15.34 10.66 8.37
CA LEU A 30 -16.08 9.51 8.87
C LEU A 30 -15.69 9.11 10.29
N ASP A 31 -14.71 9.81 10.87
CA ASP A 31 -14.25 9.59 12.23
C ASP A 31 -13.68 8.18 12.47
N ILE A 32 -13.02 7.64 11.45
CA ILE A 32 -12.40 6.31 11.56
C ILE A 32 -10.89 6.34 11.39
N PHE A 33 -10.32 7.51 11.07
CA PHE A 33 -8.89 7.63 10.79
C PHE A 33 -8.05 7.19 12.00
N ASP A 34 -8.31 7.76 13.16
CA ASP A 34 -7.50 7.48 14.36
C ASP A 34 -7.65 6.04 14.82
N THR A 35 -8.85 5.51 14.75
CA THR A 35 -9.12 4.12 15.12
C THR A 35 -8.35 3.16 14.20
N LEU A 36 -8.40 3.40 12.90
CA LEU A 36 -7.73 2.55 11.93
C LEU A 36 -6.21 2.67 12.07
N GLN A 37 -5.69 3.90 12.22
CA GLN A 37 -4.27 4.12 12.43
C GLN A 37 -3.75 3.34 13.65
N LYS A 38 -4.47 3.40 14.74
CA LYS A 38 -4.09 2.70 15.96
C LYS A 38 -4.12 1.19 15.75
N LYS A 39 -5.14 0.67 15.10
CA LYS A 39 -5.24 -0.77 14.83
C LYS A 39 -4.10 -1.26 13.94
N ILE A 40 -3.74 -0.50 12.92
CA ILE A 40 -2.61 -0.85 12.06
C ILE A 40 -1.30 -0.85 12.86
N ALA A 41 -1.09 0.18 13.67
CA ALA A 41 0.10 0.26 14.51
C ALA A 41 0.17 -0.89 15.52
N ASP A 42 -0.97 -1.39 15.96
CA ASP A 42 -1.07 -2.50 16.91
C ASP A 42 -1.01 -3.89 16.23
N GLY A 43 -0.84 -3.94 14.90
CA GLY A 43 -0.62 -5.20 14.20
C GLY A 43 -1.76 -5.67 13.30
N LEU A 44 -2.79 -4.85 13.07
CA LEU A 44 -3.84 -5.21 12.11
C LEU A 44 -3.21 -5.44 10.73
N PRO A 45 -3.42 -6.61 10.11
CA PRO A 45 -2.92 -6.82 8.75
C PRO A 45 -3.54 -5.83 7.78
N VAL A 46 -2.69 -5.17 6.98
CA VAL A 46 -3.13 -4.17 6.04
C VAL A 46 -2.38 -4.30 4.72
N TYR A 47 -3.08 -4.12 3.62
CA TYR A 47 -2.51 -4.06 2.29
C TYR A 47 -2.89 -2.73 1.64
N GLY A 48 -1.90 -1.91 1.33
CA GLY A 48 -2.10 -0.62 0.66
C GLY A 48 -1.67 -0.70 -0.80
N THR A 49 -2.59 -0.39 -1.71
CA THR A 49 -2.34 -0.37 -3.15
C THR A 49 -2.29 1.07 -3.63
N CYS A 50 -1.20 1.47 -4.25
CA CYS A 50 -1.07 2.80 -4.88
C CYS A 50 -1.34 3.92 -3.86
N ALA A 51 -2.51 4.56 -3.91
CA ALA A 51 -2.88 5.58 -2.92
C ALA A 51 -2.90 5.01 -1.50
N GLY A 52 -3.30 3.74 -1.34
CA GLY A 52 -3.24 3.07 -0.05
C GLY A 52 -1.82 2.96 0.49
N MET A 53 -0.84 2.73 -0.37
CA MET A 53 0.58 2.75 0.01
C MET A 53 0.98 4.14 0.51
N ILE A 54 0.51 5.19 -0.16
CA ILE A 54 0.78 6.57 0.27
C ILE A 54 0.25 6.80 1.68
N LEU A 55 -0.93 6.27 1.99
CA LEU A 55 -1.50 6.42 3.34
C LEU A 55 -0.65 5.74 4.41
N LEU A 56 0.01 4.64 4.10
CA LEU A 56 0.83 3.90 5.05
C LEU A 56 2.21 4.53 5.27
N ALA A 57 2.73 5.25 4.29
CA ALA A 57 4.09 5.76 4.32
C ALA A 57 4.32 6.74 5.47
N ASN A 58 5.44 6.62 6.15
CA ASN A 58 5.81 7.56 7.20
C ASN A 58 6.49 8.82 6.65
N ASN A 59 6.82 8.83 5.36
CA ASN A 59 7.40 10.01 4.72
C ASN A 59 7.04 10.04 3.24
N LEU A 60 6.70 11.24 2.74
CA LEU A 60 6.47 11.49 1.33
C LEU A 60 7.52 12.48 0.85
N SER A 61 8.32 12.13 -0.14
CA SER A 61 9.47 12.94 -0.53
C SER A 61 9.07 14.23 -1.24
N ASN A 62 7.90 14.29 -1.84
CA ASN A 62 7.42 15.47 -2.56
C ASN A 62 6.12 16.04 -1.99
N ASP A 63 5.85 15.75 -0.71
CA ASP A 63 4.65 16.23 -0.03
C ASP A 63 4.96 16.29 1.47
N LYS A 64 4.41 17.27 2.17
CA LYS A 64 4.61 17.44 3.61
C LYS A 64 3.65 16.61 4.45
N ASN A 65 2.58 16.10 3.83
CA ASN A 65 1.56 15.38 4.57
C ASN A 65 2.01 13.97 4.91
N VAL A 66 1.62 13.51 6.09
CA VAL A 66 1.75 12.11 6.49
C VAL A 66 0.37 11.70 6.98
N TYR A 67 -0.12 10.56 6.48
CA TYR A 67 -1.43 10.06 6.87
C TYR A 67 -1.29 9.09 8.04
N PHE A 68 -1.42 7.79 7.82
CA PHE A 68 -1.25 6.85 8.93
C PHE A 68 0.19 6.79 9.44
N GLY A 69 1.14 6.81 8.53
CA GLY A 69 2.56 6.85 8.89
C GLY A 69 3.05 5.60 9.61
N THR A 70 2.45 4.46 9.31
CA THR A 70 2.72 3.22 10.05
C THR A 70 3.76 2.32 9.40
N MET A 71 4.19 2.66 8.19
CA MET A 71 5.17 1.86 7.44
C MET A 71 6.41 2.71 7.15
N ASP A 72 7.58 2.16 7.47
CA ASP A 72 8.85 2.90 7.39
C ASP A 72 9.37 2.94 5.95
N ILE A 73 8.64 3.65 5.10
CA ILE A 73 8.97 3.84 3.70
C ILE A 73 8.86 5.31 3.33
N THR A 74 9.70 5.73 2.40
CA THR A 74 9.63 7.06 1.79
C THR A 74 9.07 6.89 0.39
N VAL A 75 7.94 7.53 0.12
CA VAL A 75 7.20 7.37 -1.12
C VAL A 75 7.19 8.67 -1.91
N LYS A 76 7.33 8.56 -3.21
CA LYS A 76 7.19 9.69 -4.14
C LYS A 76 5.88 9.54 -4.90
N ARG A 77 5.02 10.54 -4.79
CA ARG A 77 3.71 10.55 -5.47
C ARG A 77 3.87 10.92 -6.93
N ASN A 78 3.03 10.35 -7.81
CA ASN A 78 3.05 10.64 -9.25
C ASN A 78 4.46 10.58 -9.82
N ALA A 79 5.17 9.52 -9.47
CA ALA A 79 6.61 9.44 -9.65
C ALA A 79 7.04 9.26 -11.10
N TYR A 80 6.15 8.77 -11.96
CA TYR A 80 6.49 8.46 -13.36
C TYR A 80 6.18 9.60 -14.32
N GLY A 81 5.57 10.69 -13.82
CA GLY A 81 5.28 11.85 -14.64
C GLY A 81 4.17 11.61 -15.67
N ARG A 82 3.99 12.59 -16.56
CA ARG A 82 2.88 12.55 -17.51
C ARG A 82 3.08 11.54 -18.64
N GLN A 83 4.34 11.39 -19.11
CA GLN A 83 4.63 10.55 -20.27
C GLN A 83 4.49 9.06 -19.96
N LEU A 84 4.76 8.68 -18.71
CA LEU A 84 4.63 7.30 -18.26
C LEU A 84 3.57 7.21 -17.18
N GLY A 85 2.47 7.93 -17.35
CA GLY A 85 1.41 7.97 -16.34
C GLY A 85 0.75 6.61 -16.11
N SER A 86 0.75 5.75 -17.12
CA SER A 86 0.16 4.42 -16.99
C SER A 86 0.93 3.45 -17.88
N PHE A 87 1.27 2.28 -17.34
CA PHE A 87 1.96 1.24 -18.11
C PHE A 87 1.75 -0.12 -17.45
N GLU A 88 2.07 -1.17 -18.20
CA GLU A 88 1.98 -2.54 -17.71
C GLU A 88 3.32 -3.26 -17.89
N THR A 89 3.61 -4.16 -16.99
CA THR A 89 4.79 -5.01 -17.10
C THR A 89 4.56 -6.31 -16.34
N VAL A 90 5.52 -7.22 -16.44
CA VAL A 90 5.57 -8.43 -15.63
C VAL A 90 6.93 -8.43 -14.95
N SER A 91 6.94 -8.63 -13.65
CA SER A 91 8.18 -8.63 -12.90
C SER A 91 8.11 -9.59 -11.71
N ASP A 92 9.26 -9.95 -11.20
CA ASP A 92 9.35 -10.88 -10.08
C ASP A 92 9.02 -10.20 -8.77
N VAL A 93 8.24 -10.87 -7.94
CA VAL A 93 7.93 -10.45 -6.57
C VAL A 93 8.44 -11.52 -5.63
N LYS A 94 9.27 -11.12 -4.68
CA LYS A 94 9.88 -12.04 -3.71
C LYS A 94 8.79 -12.82 -2.96
N GLY A 95 8.91 -14.12 -2.97
CA GLY A 95 7.94 -15.01 -2.32
C GLY A 95 6.74 -15.38 -3.18
N ILE A 96 6.62 -14.82 -4.39
CA ILE A 96 5.50 -15.10 -5.29
C ILE A 96 5.98 -15.62 -6.64
N GLY A 97 6.95 -14.93 -7.26
CA GLY A 97 7.38 -15.18 -8.62
C GLY A 97 6.92 -14.07 -9.55
N GLU A 98 6.80 -14.35 -10.84
CA GLU A 98 6.41 -13.35 -11.82
C GLU A 98 4.94 -12.95 -11.66
N VAL A 99 4.71 -11.64 -11.63
CA VAL A 99 3.40 -11.04 -11.40
C VAL A 99 3.14 -9.99 -12.47
N PRO A 100 1.97 -10.00 -13.10
CA PRO A 100 1.59 -8.91 -13.99
C PRO A 100 1.29 -7.66 -13.15
N MET A 101 1.80 -6.54 -13.60
CA MET A 101 1.72 -5.27 -12.86
C MET A 101 1.14 -4.19 -13.74
N VAL A 102 0.04 -3.58 -13.28
CA VAL A 102 -0.59 -2.42 -13.93
C VAL A 102 -0.33 -1.19 -13.07
N PHE A 103 0.30 -0.19 -13.67
CA PHE A 103 0.64 1.07 -13.00
C PHE A 103 -0.23 2.19 -13.58
N ILE A 104 -0.91 2.93 -12.72
CA ILE A 104 -1.74 4.07 -13.12
C ILE A 104 -1.34 5.26 -12.27
N ARG A 105 -0.65 6.23 -12.89
CA ARG A 105 -0.14 7.43 -12.20
C ARG A 105 0.49 7.07 -10.86
N ALA A 106 1.27 6.02 -10.87
CA ALA A 106 1.69 5.35 -9.65
C ALA A 106 2.73 6.15 -8.87
N PRO A 107 2.72 6.00 -7.56
CA PRO A 107 3.88 6.35 -6.75
C PRO A 107 4.92 5.24 -6.86
N TYR A 108 6.12 5.48 -6.33
CA TYR A 108 7.02 4.38 -6.01
C TYR A 108 7.72 4.68 -4.67
N ILE A 109 8.37 3.67 -4.12
CA ILE A 109 9.10 3.80 -2.87
C ILE A 109 10.53 4.20 -3.21
N GLU A 110 10.98 5.32 -2.67
CA GLU A 110 12.35 5.79 -2.88
C GLU A 110 13.35 5.12 -1.95
N SER A 111 12.93 4.86 -0.72
CA SER A 111 13.78 4.21 0.26
C SER A 111 12.95 3.52 1.33
N VAL A 112 13.58 2.58 2.01
CA VAL A 112 12.93 1.80 3.08
C VAL A 112 13.84 1.79 4.31
N GLY A 113 13.21 1.63 5.49
CA GLY A 113 13.95 1.44 6.73
C GLY A 113 14.39 0.00 6.94
N GLU A 114 15.12 -0.26 8.02
CA GLU A 114 15.73 -1.56 8.27
C GLU A 114 14.72 -2.70 8.42
N GLY A 115 13.56 -2.41 8.98
CA GLY A 115 12.54 -3.42 9.22
C GLY A 115 11.67 -3.74 8.02
N VAL A 116 11.96 -3.16 6.87
CA VAL A 116 11.14 -3.30 5.66
C VAL A 116 11.81 -4.22 4.67
N ASP A 117 11.06 -5.20 4.18
CA ASP A 117 11.52 -6.15 3.16
C ASP A 117 11.06 -5.66 1.78
N VAL A 118 12.01 -5.43 0.87
CA VAL A 118 11.70 -5.04 -0.51
C VAL A 118 11.31 -6.30 -1.26
N LEU A 119 10.12 -6.29 -1.84
CA LEU A 119 9.59 -7.48 -2.54
C LEU A 119 9.74 -7.39 -4.05
N ALA A 120 9.71 -6.20 -4.63
CA ALA A 120 9.82 -6.03 -6.07
C ALA A 120 10.42 -4.68 -6.44
N THR A 121 11.21 -4.70 -7.51
CA THR A 121 11.83 -3.51 -8.08
C THR A 121 11.61 -3.56 -9.60
N VAL A 122 11.17 -2.46 -10.18
CA VAL A 122 10.95 -2.33 -11.62
C VAL A 122 11.71 -1.09 -12.10
N ASN A 123 12.60 -1.27 -13.06
CA ASN A 123 13.43 -0.19 -13.61
C ASN A 123 14.16 0.61 -12.52
N GLY A 124 14.63 -0.08 -11.48
CA GLY A 124 15.37 0.55 -10.40
C GLY A 124 14.51 1.17 -9.30
N ASN A 125 13.18 1.18 -9.47
CA ASN A 125 12.26 1.75 -8.48
C ASN A 125 11.60 0.65 -7.67
N ILE A 126 11.53 0.82 -6.35
CA ILE A 126 10.88 -0.14 -5.47
C ILE A 126 9.37 0.00 -5.62
N VAL A 127 8.70 -1.10 -5.96
CA VAL A 127 7.27 -1.09 -6.25
C VAL A 127 6.45 -2.01 -5.35
N ALA A 128 7.11 -2.76 -4.48
CA ALA A 128 6.42 -3.57 -3.47
C ALA A 128 7.32 -3.76 -2.26
N ALA A 129 6.73 -3.71 -1.07
CA ALA A 129 7.44 -3.87 0.18
C ALA A 129 6.52 -4.40 1.27
N ARG A 130 7.12 -5.01 2.28
CA ARG A 130 6.41 -5.55 3.43
C ARG A 130 7.14 -5.15 4.71
N GLN A 131 6.37 -4.77 5.72
CA GLN A 131 6.88 -4.57 7.07
C GLN A 131 5.88 -5.19 8.04
N ASP A 132 6.31 -6.24 8.76
CA ASP A 132 5.44 -6.96 9.68
C ASP A 132 4.15 -7.42 8.99
N ASN A 133 3.01 -6.91 9.41
CA ASN A 133 1.71 -7.24 8.84
C ASN A 133 1.24 -6.23 7.79
N GLN A 134 2.13 -5.39 7.30
CA GLN A 134 1.81 -4.35 6.32
C GLN A 134 2.42 -4.68 4.97
N LEU A 135 1.60 -4.74 3.93
CA LEU A 135 2.01 -4.95 2.55
C LEU A 135 1.66 -3.72 1.73
N ALA A 136 2.55 -3.29 0.86
CA ALA A 136 2.31 -2.14 0.00
C ALA A 136 2.78 -2.43 -1.41
N THR A 137 1.99 -2.03 -2.41
CA THR A 137 2.37 -2.11 -3.81
C THR A 137 2.07 -0.80 -4.52
N SER A 138 2.91 -0.45 -5.50
CA SER A 138 2.67 0.69 -6.39
C SER A 138 1.67 0.34 -7.48
N PHE A 139 1.61 -0.93 -7.87
CA PHE A 139 0.79 -1.42 -8.96
C PHE A 139 -0.54 -1.95 -8.44
N HIS A 140 -1.46 -2.17 -9.37
CA HIS A 140 -2.83 -2.58 -9.09
C HIS A 140 -3.07 -4.04 -9.50
N PRO A 141 -2.85 -5.03 -8.62
CA PRO A 141 -3.12 -6.43 -8.97
C PRO A 141 -4.60 -6.69 -9.26
N GLU A 142 -5.48 -5.88 -8.66
CA GLU A 142 -6.93 -6.04 -8.86
C GLU A 142 -7.37 -5.76 -10.31
N LEU A 143 -6.53 -5.12 -11.11
CA LEU A 143 -6.80 -4.84 -12.51
C LEU A 143 -6.32 -5.95 -13.44
N THR A 144 -5.84 -7.04 -12.87
CA THR A 144 -5.41 -8.23 -13.61
C THR A 144 -6.19 -9.45 -13.14
N ASP A 145 -6.09 -10.55 -13.85
CA ASP A 145 -6.71 -11.81 -13.44
C ASP A 145 -5.84 -12.59 -12.44
N ASP A 146 -4.66 -12.09 -12.13
CA ASP A 146 -3.72 -12.75 -11.21
C ASP A 146 -4.09 -12.42 -9.77
N THR A 147 -4.32 -13.43 -8.97
CA THR A 147 -4.69 -13.29 -7.55
C THR A 147 -3.53 -13.54 -6.61
N SER A 148 -2.31 -13.72 -7.12
CA SER A 148 -1.17 -14.15 -6.29
C SER A 148 -0.78 -13.14 -5.21
N VAL A 149 -0.87 -11.83 -5.49
CA VAL A 149 -0.54 -10.81 -4.49
C VAL A 149 -1.58 -10.80 -3.36
N HIS A 150 -2.85 -10.90 -3.71
CA HIS A 150 -3.92 -10.99 -2.71
C HIS A 150 -3.78 -12.26 -1.88
N GLN A 151 -3.43 -13.36 -2.51
CA GLN A 151 -3.19 -14.62 -1.80
C GLN A 151 -2.00 -14.50 -0.84
N TYR A 152 -0.94 -13.84 -1.28
CA TYR A 152 0.21 -13.54 -0.43
C TYR A 152 -0.22 -12.77 0.82
N PHE A 153 -1.07 -11.75 0.63
CA PHE A 153 -1.57 -10.97 1.76
C PHE A 153 -2.38 -11.83 2.72
N LEU A 154 -3.26 -12.67 2.19
CA LEU A 154 -4.03 -13.57 3.03
C LEU A 154 -3.14 -14.54 3.80
N ASP A 155 -2.08 -15.01 3.19
CA ASP A 155 -1.14 -15.94 3.82
C ASP A 155 -0.28 -15.27 4.91
N MET A 156 -0.08 -13.95 4.83
CA MET A 156 0.61 -13.20 5.87
C MET A 156 -0.11 -13.25 7.22
N ILE A 157 -1.41 -13.51 7.20
CA ILE A 157 -2.27 -13.37 8.36
C ILE A 157 -2.27 -14.61 9.24
N LYS A 158 -1.68 -15.67 8.79
CA LYS A 158 -1.69 -16.95 9.52
C LYS A 158 -0.79 -16.96 10.74
#